data_2b73633421e2b4d7f82574f98aa36e45
#
_entry.id   2b73633421e2b4d7f82574f98aa36e45
#
_cell.length_a   1.000
_cell.length_b   1.000
_cell.length_c   1.000
_cell.angle_alpha   90.00
_cell.angle_beta   90.00
_cell.angle_gamma   90.00
#
_symmetry.space_group_name_H-M   'P 1'
#
loop_
_entity.id
_entity.type
_entity.pdbx_description
1 polymer ?
#
loop_
_entity_poly.entity_id
_entity_poly.type
_entity_poly.pdbx_seq_one_letter_code
_entity_poly.pdbx_strand_id
1 'polypeptide(L)'
;MPHDRGSRAVTGFLGRFRSFDRPSKVLMVNQFTINVGFYMLMPYLAGYLAGRLGLAGWAVGLVLGIRNFSQQGMFLVGGTLADRFGYKPLIVAGCVLRTAGFALLSVTSSLPSLIVASAATGFAGALFNPAVRAYLAADAGERRLEAFSVFNVFYQGGILAGPVVGLALTAVDFRLTCLVAAAVFGVLTVVQVRALPAHESESARSSIWSEWRVVAANRAFLLFALVMIGSYVLSFQTYLALPMEARRITGSETSATALIAGLFVISGGLAIAGQLKITAWFKARWSPGTCLALGMVFMAAAFVAPLTVARAGPAAAGAGLLVSAALLAIGTVVVFPFEMDTVVRLSGDRLVATHYGFYNTIVGVGILLGNLFTGTVFDLARRAGWPEIPWLALAVLGVFCAWGLRGLDRSRRLVSV
;
A
#
# COMPACT_ATOMS: atom_id res chain seq x y z
N MET A 1 -32.39 -6.21 -17.46
CA MET A 1 -32.44 -6.14 -15.99
C MET A 1 -31.02 -6.02 -15.41
N PRO A 2 -30.43 -4.81 -15.30
CA PRO A 2 -29.05 -4.61 -14.78
C PRO A 2 -28.95 -4.34 -13.27
N HIS A 3 -30.06 -4.08 -12.58
CA HIS A 3 -30.04 -3.64 -11.16
C HIS A 3 -29.73 -4.74 -10.11
N ASP A 4 -29.83 -6.03 -10.45
CA ASP A 4 -29.73 -7.13 -9.45
C ASP A 4 -28.28 -7.63 -9.18
N ARG A 5 -27.32 -7.32 -10.05
CA ARG A 5 -25.92 -7.76 -9.84
C ARG A 5 -25.16 -6.95 -8.79
N GLY A 6 -25.45 -5.67 -8.68
CA GLY A 6 -24.85 -4.80 -7.65
C GLY A 6 -25.34 -5.16 -6.25
N SER A 7 -26.60 -5.44 -6.09
CA SER A 7 -27.22 -5.81 -4.81
C SER A 7 -26.68 -7.14 -4.27
N ARG A 8 -26.50 -8.17 -5.12
CA ARG A 8 -25.91 -9.46 -4.70
C ARG A 8 -24.43 -9.37 -4.34
N ALA A 9 -23.68 -8.47 -4.97
CA ALA A 9 -22.26 -8.26 -4.63
C ALA A 9 -22.13 -7.56 -3.26
N VAL A 10 -22.96 -6.55 -2.99
CA VAL A 10 -22.99 -5.82 -1.72
C VAL A 10 -23.49 -6.72 -0.58
N THR A 11 -24.51 -7.54 -0.81
CA THR A 11 -24.99 -8.53 0.18
C THR A 11 -23.91 -9.58 0.49
N GLY A 12 -23.14 -10.01 -0.52
CA GLY A 12 -22.00 -10.92 -0.33
C GLY A 12 -20.85 -10.30 0.48
N PHE A 13 -20.50 -9.04 0.22
CA PHE A 13 -19.47 -8.32 0.98
C PHE A 13 -19.89 -8.08 2.43
N LEU A 14 -21.07 -7.50 2.65
CA LEU A 14 -21.61 -7.24 3.99
C LEU A 14 -21.79 -8.52 4.79
N GLY A 15 -22.23 -9.61 4.16
CA GLY A 15 -22.35 -10.92 4.80
C GLY A 15 -21.00 -11.44 5.28
N ARG A 16 -19.96 -11.38 4.43
CA ARG A 16 -18.59 -11.77 4.81
C ARG A 16 -18.00 -10.89 5.89
N PHE A 17 -18.14 -9.56 5.78
CA PHE A 17 -17.70 -8.64 6.83
C PHE A 17 -18.39 -8.92 8.17
N ARG A 18 -19.71 -9.14 8.17
CA ARG A 18 -20.48 -9.44 9.38
C ARG A 18 -20.11 -10.78 10.03
N SER A 19 -19.61 -11.73 9.25
CA SER A 19 -19.24 -13.07 9.74
C SER A 19 -17.89 -13.12 10.48
N PHE A 20 -17.08 -12.05 10.44
CA PHE A 20 -15.86 -11.95 11.25
C PHE A 20 -16.16 -11.54 12.68
N ASP A 21 -15.22 -11.84 13.57
CA ASP A 21 -15.28 -11.45 14.96
C ASP A 21 -15.18 -9.92 15.15
N ARG A 22 -15.59 -9.45 16.31
CA ARG A 22 -15.62 -8.03 16.60
C ARG A 22 -14.25 -7.34 16.43
N PRO A 23 -13.11 -7.90 16.88
CA PRO A 23 -11.80 -7.30 16.68
C PRO A 23 -11.43 -7.13 15.21
N SER A 24 -11.60 -8.17 14.40
CA SER A 24 -11.35 -8.11 12.93
C SER A 24 -12.20 -7.03 12.26
N LYS A 25 -13.49 -6.94 12.61
CA LYS A 25 -14.38 -5.88 12.06
C LYS A 25 -13.91 -4.48 12.44
N VAL A 26 -13.51 -4.28 13.70
CA VAL A 26 -12.96 -3.00 14.17
C VAL A 26 -11.71 -2.63 13.40
N LEU A 27 -10.77 -3.58 13.19
CA LEU A 27 -9.56 -3.33 12.43
C LEU A 27 -9.83 -2.96 10.97
N MET A 28 -10.79 -3.62 10.32
CA MET A 28 -11.18 -3.33 8.93
C MET A 28 -11.77 -1.91 8.78
N VAL A 29 -12.72 -1.55 9.66
CA VAL A 29 -13.32 -0.21 9.67
C VAL A 29 -12.28 0.86 10.04
N ASN A 30 -11.44 0.58 11.04
CA ASN A 30 -10.35 1.47 11.43
C ASN A 30 -9.39 1.70 10.27
N GLN A 31 -9.06 0.66 9.48
CA GLN A 31 -8.17 0.82 8.33
C GLN A 31 -8.75 1.77 7.28
N PHE A 32 -10.05 1.68 6.99
CA PHE A 32 -10.72 2.65 6.12
C PHE A 32 -10.57 4.07 6.67
N THR A 33 -10.93 4.27 7.94
CA THR A 33 -10.88 5.58 8.60
C THR A 33 -9.45 6.13 8.69
N ILE A 34 -8.47 5.27 8.99
CA ILE A 34 -7.04 5.61 9.00
C ILE A 34 -6.60 6.11 7.61
N ASN A 35 -7.02 5.43 6.55
CA ASN A 35 -6.66 5.82 5.20
C ASN A 35 -7.39 7.10 4.77
N VAL A 36 -8.66 7.27 5.09
CA VAL A 36 -9.35 8.56 4.87
C VAL A 36 -8.61 9.68 5.57
N GLY A 37 -8.34 9.55 6.88
CA GLY A 37 -7.66 10.58 7.67
C GLY A 37 -6.23 10.89 7.20
N PHE A 38 -5.56 9.91 6.61
CA PHE A 38 -4.22 10.09 6.07
C PHE A 38 -4.24 10.69 4.65
N TYR A 39 -5.01 10.11 3.75
CA TYR A 39 -5.03 10.52 2.34
C TYR A 39 -5.82 11.80 2.09
N MET A 40 -6.66 12.28 3.03
CA MET A 40 -7.27 13.60 2.89
C MET A 40 -6.26 14.74 3.01
N LEU A 41 -5.07 14.49 3.58
CA LEU A 41 -4.04 15.50 3.81
C LEU A 41 -2.85 15.35 2.86
N MET A 42 -2.38 14.11 2.63
CA MET A 42 -1.12 13.83 1.96
C MET A 42 -0.99 14.37 0.53
N PRO A 43 -2.01 14.27 -0.34
CA PRO A 43 -1.91 14.83 -1.69
C PRO A 43 -1.73 16.35 -1.73
N TYR A 44 -2.19 17.04 -0.71
CA TYR A 44 -2.22 18.51 -0.64
C TYR A 44 -1.05 19.10 0.14
N LEU A 45 -0.33 18.29 0.92
CA LEU A 45 0.76 18.74 1.80
C LEU A 45 1.87 19.44 1.01
N ALA A 46 2.32 18.86 -0.10
CA ALA A 46 3.39 19.45 -0.92
C ALA A 46 2.99 20.85 -1.43
N GLY A 47 1.76 20.99 -1.93
CA GLY A 47 1.22 22.28 -2.39
C GLY A 47 1.11 23.32 -1.27
N TYR A 48 0.71 22.90 -0.07
CA TYR A 48 0.67 23.77 1.10
C TYR A 48 2.06 24.26 1.51
N LEU A 49 3.04 23.35 1.58
CA LEU A 49 4.42 23.67 1.95
C LEU A 49 5.09 24.64 0.96
N ALA A 50 4.95 24.37 -0.33
CA ALA A 50 5.55 25.19 -1.39
C ALA A 50 4.77 26.50 -1.61
N GLY A 51 3.43 26.44 -1.67
CA GLY A 51 2.59 27.58 -2.02
C GLY A 51 2.32 28.50 -0.82
N ARG A 52 1.71 27.95 0.24
CA ARG A 52 1.24 28.77 1.38
C ARG A 52 2.38 29.16 2.33
N LEU A 53 3.34 28.23 2.59
CA LEU A 53 4.48 28.49 3.46
C LEU A 53 5.70 29.01 2.70
N GLY A 54 5.69 29.00 1.36
CA GLY A 54 6.78 29.52 0.54
C GLY A 54 8.10 28.75 0.68
N LEU A 55 8.04 27.47 1.10
CA LEU A 55 9.24 26.67 1.29
C LEU A 55 9.88 26.32 -0.06
N ALA A 56 11.21 26.42 -0.11
CA ALA A 56 11.97 25.97 -1.27
C ALA A 56 11.76 24.47 -1.54
N GLY A 57 11.85 24.07 -2.82
CA GLY A 57 11.59 22.69 -3.25
C GLY A 57 12.40 21.63 -2.49
N TRP A 58 13.67 21.93 -2.13
CA TRP A 58 14.49 21.03 -1.31
C TRP A 58 13.90 20.80 0.09
N ALA A 59 13.34 21.85 0.72
CA ALA A 59 12.73 21.73 2.05
C ALA A 59 11.42 20.95 2.00
N VAL A 60 10.60 21.15 0.96
CA VAL A 60 9.42 20.32 0.69
C VAL A 60 9.82 18.86 0.50
N GLY A 61 10.83 18.61 -0.33
CA GLY A 61 11.38 17.27 -0.55
C GLY A 61 11.90 16.62 0.73
N LEU A 62 12.59 17.39 1.58
CA LEU A 62 13.09 16.94 2.89
C LEU A 62 11.95 16.52 3.84
N VAL A 63 10.92 17.35 3.98
CA VAL A 63 9.77 17.08 4.85
C VAL A 63 9.04 15.80 4.39
N LEU A 64 8.75 15.67 3.10
CA LEU A 64 8.09 14.49 2.54
C LEU A 64 9.01 13.25 2.55
N GLY A 65 10.29 13.44 2.29
CA GLY A 65 11.30 12.38 2.31
C GLY A 65 11.49 11.79 3.70
N ILE A 66 11.61 12.63 4.74
CA ILE A 66 11.70 12.18 6.13
C ILE A 66 10.46 11.44 6.56
N ARG A 67 9.27 11.91 6.16
CA ARG A 67 8.02 11.18 6.43
C ARG A 67 8.03 9.77 5.83
N ASN A 68 8.39 9.65 4.55
CA ASN A 68 8.44 8.36 3.86
C ASN A 68 9.52 7.45 4.47
N PHE A 69 10.70 7.98 4.75
CA PHE A 69 11.77 7.23 5.40
C PHE A 69 11.36 6.75 6.80
N SER A 70 10.77 7.63 7.63
CA SER A 70 10.28 7.25 8.96
C SER A 70 9.20 6.17 8.90
N GLN A 71 8.39 6.14 7.84
CA GLN A 71 7.40 5.09 7.66
C GLN A 71 8.03 3.78 7.16
N GLN A 72 8.66 3.80 6.00
CA GLN A 72 9.13 2.58 5.33
C GLN A 72 10.40 2.00 5.97
N GLY A 73 11.38 2.84 6.30
CA GLY A 73 12.62 2.42 6.92
C GLY A 73 12.46 1.88 8.34
N MET A 74 11.40 2.29 9.04
CA MET A 74 11.14 1.89 10.43
C MET A 74 10.12 0.76 10.57
N PHE A 75 9.61 0.17 9.48
CA PHE A 75 8.68 -0.94 9.57
C PHE A 75 9.24 -2.15 10.32
N LEU A 76 10.52 -2.45 10.14
CA LEU A 76 11.18 -3.53 10.89
C LEU A 76 11.16 -3.26 12.39
N VAL A 77 11.48 -2.03 12.80
CA VAL A 77 11.43 -1.62 14.22
C VAL A 77 10.00 -1.74 14.75
N GLY A 78 9.02 -1.21 14.03
CA GLY A 78 7.62 -1.28 14.42
C GLY A 78 7.10 -2.71 14.53
N GLY A 79 7.45 -3.59 13.60
CA GLY A 79 7.11 -5.01 13.64
C GLY A 79 7.70 -5.72 14.85
N THR A 80 8.99 -5.53 15.10
CA THR A 80 9.67 -6.12 16.27
C THR A 80 9.08 -5.64 17.60
N LEU A 81 8.77 -4.36 17.70
CA LEU A 81 8.12 -3.81 18.89
C LEU A 81 6.70 -4.39 19.06
N ALA A 82 5.98 -4.64 17.96
CA ALA A 82 4.64 -5.20 17.99
C ALA A 82 4.64 -6.67 18.47
N ASP A 83 5.59 -7.48 18.02
CA ASP A 83 5.76 -8.85 18.49
C ASP A 83 6.20 -8.91 19.97
N ARG A 84 6.96 -7.91 20.44
CA ARG A 84 7.50 -7.86 21.81
C ARG A 84 6.52 -7.31 22.84
N PHE A 85 5.83 -6.22 22.52
CA PHE A 85 4.92 -5.52 23.43
C PHE A 85 3.45 -5.85 23.18
N GLY A 86 3.17 -6.68 22.18
CA GLY A 86 1.84 -7.01 21.72
C GLY A 86 1.30 -6.02 20.68
N TYR A 87 0.35 -6.48 19.90
CA TYR A 87 -0.15 -5.72 18.76
C TYR A 87 -0.97 -4.50 19.17
N LYS A 88 -1.85 -4.64 20.18
CA LYS A 88 -2.72 -3.54 20.64
C LYS A 88 -1.94 -2.30 21.10
N PRO A 89 -0.91 -2.37 21.97
CA PRO A 89 -0.15 -1.19 22.38
C PRO A 89 0.46 -0.44 21.20
N LEU A 90 0.98 -1.15 20.20
CA LEU A 90 1.63 -0.53 19.04
C LEU A 90 0.61 0.12 18.09
N ILE A 91 -0.56 -0.50 17.92
CA ILE A 91 -1.66 0.09 17.16
C ILE A 91 -2.12 1.40 17.82
N VAL A 92 -2.30 1.39 19.14
CA VAL A 92 -2.70 2.57 19.91
C VAL A 92 -1.61 3.65 19.87
N ALA A 93 -0.35 3.28 20.13
CA ALA A 93 0.78 4.21 20.09
C ALA A 93 0.95 4.88 18.72
N GLY A 94 0.77 4.12 17.64
CA GLY A 94 0.77 4.65 16.27
C GLY A 94 -0.35 5.68 16.06
N CYS A 95 -1.56 5.43 16.56
CA CYS A 95 -2.67 6.39 16.45
C CYS A 95 -2.44 7.64 17.30
N VAL A 96 -1.94 7.51 18.53
CA VAL A 96 -1.56 8.67 19.40
C VAL A 96 -0.50 9.52 18.71
N LEU A 97 0.56 8.89 18.21
CA LEU A 97 1.65 9.60 17.56
C LEU A 97 1.19 10.31 16.28
N ARG A 98 0.26 9.69 15.53
CA ARG A 98 -0.32 10.32 14.32
C ARG A 98 -1.23 11.48 14.68
N THR A 99 -2.02 11.36 15.77
CA THR A 99 -2.81 12.47 16.33
C THR A 99 -1.91 13.65 16.67
N ALA A 100 -0.83 13.42 17.43
CA ALA A 100 0.13 14.46 17.79
C ALA A 100 0.82 15.07 16.57
N GLY A 101 1.24 14.25 15.60
CA GLY A 101 1.88 14.71 14.38
C GLY A 101 0.97 15.61 13.52
N PHE A 102 -0.30 15.22 13.32
CA PHE A 102 -1.25 16.06 12.58
C PHE A 102 -1.66 17.31 13.36
N ALA A 103 -1.82 17.23 14.68
CA ALA A 103 -2.05 18.41 15.52
C ALA A 103 -0.86 19.38 15.42
N LEU A 104 0.38 18.89 15.46
CA LEU A 104 1.57 19.72 15.29
C LEU A 104 1.61 20.37 13.89
N LEU A 105 1.27 19.64 12.81
CA LEU A 105 1.18 20.18 11.46
C LEU A 105 0.15 21.31 11.34
N SER A 106 -0.92 21.29 12.15
CA SER A 106 -1.96 22.33 12.11
C SER A 106 -1.51 23.67 12.66
N VAL A 107 -0.57 23.67 13.62
CA VAL A 107 -0.16 24.87 14.36
C VAL A 107 1.22 25.39 13.99
N THR A 108 2.01 24.61 13.25
CA THR A 108 3.40 24.96 12.95
C THR A 108 3.60 25.41 11.51
N SER A 109 4.58 26.32 11.33
CA SER A 109 5.06 26.77 10.02
C SER A 109 6.60 26.72 9.90
N SER A 110 7.31 26.42 11.01
CA SER A 110 8.77 26.37 10.99
C SER A 110 9.27 25.04 10.41
N LEU A 111 10.33 25.06 9.61
CA LEU A 111 10.88 23.86 8.97
C LEU A 111 11.25 22.75 9.98
N PRO A 112 11.91 23.03 11.13
CA PRO A 112 12.23 21.99 12.11
C PRO A 112 10.97 21.30 12.66
N SER A 113 9.92 22.05 12.99
CA SER A 113 8.70 21.46 13.54
C SER A 113 7.88 20.72 12.47
N LEU A 114 7.91 21.15 11.21
CA LEU A 114 7.34 20.40 10.08
C LEU A 114 8.06 19.06 9.87
N ILE A 115 9.40 19.03 10.01
CA ILE A 115 10.20 17.81 9.97
C ILE A 115 9.79 16.85 11.09
N VAL A 116 9.70 17.34 12.33
CA VAL A 116 9.29 16.54 13.49
C VAL A 116 7.89 15.99 13.32
N ALA A 117 6.94 16.81 12.90
CA ALA A 117 5.56 16.38 12.64
C ALA A 117 5.47 15.33 11.53
N SER A 118 6.24 15.51 10.44
CA SER A 118 6.31 14.57 9.34
C SER A 118 6.96 13.24 9.74
N ALA A 119 8.05 13.29 10.51
CA ALA A 119 8.68 12.11 11.08
C ALA A 119 7.73 11.35 12.00
N ALA A 120 7.02 12.05 12.89
CA ALA A 120 6.03 11.46 13.79
C ALA A 120 4.88 10.78 13.02
N THR A 121 4.29 11.45 12.03
CA THR A 121 3.22 10.87 11.21
C THR A 121 3.69 9.68 10.38
N GLY A 122 4.94 9.70 9.90
CA GLY A 122 5.57 8.57 9.20
C GLY A 122 5.81 7.40 10.16
N PHE A 123 6.51 7.62 11.26
CA PHE A 123 6.84 6.58 12.24
C PHE A 123 5.59 5.95 12.88
N ALA A 124 4.54 6.73 13.09
CA ALA A 124 3.23 6.20 13.48
C ALA A 124 2.76 5.07 12.55
N GLY A 125 2.92 5.25 11.24
CA GLY A 125 2.59 4.21 10.25
C GLY A 125 3.46 2.96 10.38
N ALA A 126 4.74 3.12 10.72
CA ALA A 126 5.65 2.00 10.97
C ALA A 126 5.24 1.19 12.20
N LEU A 127 4.70 1.83 13.22
CA LEU A 127 4.23 1.15 14.43
C LEU A 127 2.96 0.34 14.18
N PHE A 128 1.93 0.94 13.58
CA PHE A 128 0.63 0.28 13.52
C PHE A 128 0.46 -0.65 12.32
N ASN A 129 1.05 -0.39 11.15
CA ASN A 129 0.79 -1.20 9.96
C ASN A 129 1.17 -2.68 10.10
N PRO A 130 2.39 -3.04 10.59
CA PRO A 130 2.74 -4.43 10.84
C PRO A 130 1.85 -5.05 11.92
N ALA A 131 1.59 -4.30 13.00
CA ALA A 131 0.79 -4.75 14.13
C ALA A 131 -0.66 -5.06 13.74
N VAL A 132 -1.30 -4.20 12.93
CA VAL A 132 -2.66 -4.43 12.43
C VAL A 132 -2.75 -5.69 11.58
N ARG A 133 -1.78 -5.90 10.68
CA ARG A 133 -1.76 -7.08 9.81
C ARG A 133 -1.54 -8.36 10.60
N ALA A 134 -0.61 -8.34 11.55
CA ALA A 134 -0.34 -9.48 12.42
C ALA A 134 -1.53 -9.80 13.33
N TYR A 135 -2.16 -8.78 13.92
CA TYR A 135 -3.38 -8.95 14.71
C TYR A 135 -4.51 -9.57 13.88
N LEU A 136 -4.76 -9.02 12.69
CA LEU A 136 -5.80 -9.54 11.79
C LEU A 136 -5.51 -10.98 11.36
N ALA A 137 -4.26 -11.34 11.14
CA ALA A 137 -3.86 -12.71 10.80
C ALA A 137 -4.14 -13.67 11.96
N ALA A 138 -3.80 -13.28 13.19
CA ALA A 138 -4.02 -14.08 14.40
C ALA A 138 -5.51 -14.25 14.70
N ASP A 139 -6.29 -13.15 14.63
CA ASP A 139 -7.73 -13.18 14.94
C ASP A 139 -8.55 -13.96 13.90
N ALA A 140 -8.17 -13.88 12.62
CA ALA A 140 -8.88 -14.54 11.52
C ALA A 140 -8.52 -16.04 11.34
N GLY A 141 -7.39 -16.51 11.88
CA GLY A 141 -6.95 -17.89 11.81
C GLY A 141 -6.95 -18.46 10.39
N GLU A 142 -7.64 -19.57 10.16
CA GLU A 142 -7.76 -20.21 8.84
C GLU A 142 -8.44 -19.33 7.78
N ARG A 143 -9.23 -18.34 8.20
CA ARG A 143 -9.93 -17.41 7.30
C ARG A 143 -9.09 -16.17 6.96
N ARG A 144 -7.79 -16.15 7.29
CA ARG A 144 -6.91 -14.98 7.12
C ARG A 144 -6.87 -14.45 5.67
N LEU A 145 -6.91 -15.33 4.66
CA LEU A 145 -6.95 -14.90 3.26
C LEU A 145 -8.22 -14.10 2.94
N GLU A 146 -9.37 -14.56 3.45
CA GLU A 146 -10.64 -13.85 3.30
C GLU A 146 -10.63 -12.53 4.07
N ALA A 147 -10.07 -12.54 5.29
CA ALA A 147 -9.92 -11.34 6.12
C ALA A 147 -9.04 -10.27 5.43
N PHE A 148 -7.90 -10.67 4.86
CA PHE A 148 -7.05 -9.75 4.08
C PHE A 148 -7.74 -9.21 2.82
N SER A 149 -8.58 -10.02 2.17
CA SER A 149 -9.36 -9.58 1.02
C SER A 149 -10.40 -8.51 1.41
N VAL A 150 -11.13 -8.73 2.50
CA VAL A 150 -12.08 -7.74 3.04
C VAL A 150 -11.34 -6.50 3.52
N PHE A 151 -10.24 -6.68 4.26
CA PHE A 151 -9.39 -5.59 4.73
C PHE A 151 -8.89 -4.71 3.57
N ASN A 152 -8.48 -5.31 2.44
CA ASN A 152 -8.04 -4.55 1.28
C ASN A 152 -9.16 -3.70 0.66
N VAL A 153 -10.41 -4.16 0.69
CA VAL A 153 -11.54 -3.34 0.23
C VAL A 153 -11.67 -2.07 1.09
N PHE A 154 -11.60 -2.21 2.42
CA PHE A 154 -11.61 -1.06 3.33
C PHE A 154 -10.38 -0.17 3.14
N TYR A 155 -9.21 -0.78 2.95
CA TYR A 155 -7.95 -0.08 2.69
C TYR A 155 -8.04 0.80 1.43
N GLN A 156 -8.45 0.23 0.32
CA GLN A 156 -8.59 0.94 -0.96
C GLN A 156 -9.73 1.96 -0.94
N GLY A 157 -10.85 1.62 -0.29
CA GLY A 157 -11.96 2.56 -0.11
C GLY A 157 -11.53 3.82 0.62
N GLY A 158 -10.71 3.69 1.67
CA GLY A 158 -10.17 4.84 2.39
C GLY A 158 -9.19 5.68 1.56
N ILE A 159 -8.34 5.03 0.74
CA ILE A 159 -7.43 5.72 -0.19
C ILE A 159 -8.22 6.53 -1.23
N LEU A 160 -9.33 5.98 -1.73
CA LEU A 160 -10.16 6.65 -2.73
C LEU A 160 -10.97 7.81 -2.13
N ALA A 161 -11.54 7.60 -0.94
CA ALA A 161 -12.37 8.61 -0.28
C ALA A 161 -11.54 9.77 0.32
N GLY A 162 -10.32 9.48 0.78
CA GLY A 162 -9.47 10.46 1.45
C GLY A 162 -9.25 11.74 0.67
N PRO A 163 -8.74 11.71 -0.57
CA PRO A 163 -8.51 12.91 -1.38
C PRO A 163 -9.77 13.74 -1.64
N VAL A 164 -10.93 13.09 -1.78
CA VAL A 164 -12.21 13.80 -1.99
C VAL A 164 -12.58 14.61 -0.74
N VAL A 165 -12.49 14.00 0.44
CA VAL A 165 -12.70 14.68 1.71
C VAL A 165 -11.66 15.79 1.91
N GLY A 166 -10.40 15.49 1.58
CA GLY A 166 -9.30 16.44 1.68
C GLY A 166 -9.48 17.66 0.77
N LEU A 167 -9.95 17.47 -0.45
CA LEU A 167 -10.24 18.56 -1.38
C LEU A 167 -11.26 19.53 -0.78
N ALA A 168 -12.35 19.01 -0.24
CA ALA A 168 -13.41 19.83 0.36
C ALA A 168 -12.91 20.60 1.58
N LEU A 169 -12.11 19.96 2.46
CA LEU A 169 -11.58 20.61 3.66
C LEU A 169 -10.46 21.62 3.34
N THR A 170 -9.54 21.24 2.42
CA THR A 170 -8.41 22.10 2.04
C THR A 170 -8.86 23.34 1.25
N ALA A 171 -10.01 23.27 0.57
CA ALA A 171 -10.63 24.43 -0.06
C ALA A 171 -11.01 25.51 0.98
N VAL A 172 -11.27 25.12 2.23
CA VAL A 172 -11.52 26.06 3.34
C VAL A 172 -10.18 26.50 3.96
N ASP A 173 -9.43 25.55 4.52
CA ASP A 173 -8.08 25.78 5.06
C ASP A 173 -7.36 24.44 5.22
N PHE A 174 -6.05 24.39 4.85
CA PHE A 174 -5.21 23.23 5.05
C PHE A 174 -5.05 22.88 6.55
N ARG A 175 -4.97 23.87 7.43
CA ARG A 175 -4.89 23.67 8.89
C ARG A 175 -6.12 22.97 9.44
N LEU A 176 -7.30 23.31 8.90
CA LEU A 176 -8.54 22.62 9.25
C LEU A 176 -8.46 21.13 8.87
N THR A 177 -7.93 20.82 7.69
CA THR A 177 -7.70 19.43 7.26
C THR A 177 -6.79 18.68 8.25
N CYS A 178 -5.73 19.34 8.72
CA CYS A 178 -4.83 18.76 9.74
C CYS A 178 -5.55 18.51 11.07
N LEU A 179 -6.37 19.47 11.54
CA LEU A 179 -7.14 19.34 12.79
C LEU A 179 -8.18 18.21 12.69
N VAL A 180 -8.91 18.13 11.58
CA VAL A 180 -9.86 17.03 11.32
C VAL A 180 -9.13 15.68 11.30
N ALA A 181 -7.96 15.60 10.64
CA ALA A 181 -7.14 14.40 10.67
C ALA A 181 -6.71 14.03 12.11
N ALA A 182 -6.23 14.99 12.87
CA ALA A 182 -5.86 14.78 14.27
C ALA A 182 -7.06 14.29 15.10
N ALA A 183 -8.24 14.88 14.94
CA ALA A 183 -9.47 14.47 15.62
C ALA A 183 -9.88 13.05 15.25
N VAL A 184 -9.83 12.68 13.95
CA VAL A 184 -10.09 11.31 13.48
C VAL A 184 -9.17 10.30 14.15
N PHE A 185 -7.86 10.56 14.18
CA PHE A 185 -6.90 9.66 14.84
C PHE A 185 -7.05 9.64 16.37
N GLY A 186 -7.45 10.76 16.98
CA GLY A 186 -7.81 10.82 18.40
C GLY A 186 -9.00 9.93 18.73
N VAL A 187 -10.07 10.00 17.95
CA VAL A 187 -11.25 9.12 18.08
C VAL A 187 -10.85 7.65 17.87
N LEU A 188 -10.04 7.36 16.83
CA LEU A 188 -9.54 6.01 16.58
C LEU A 188 -8.71 5.48 17.75
N THR A 189 -7.89 6.32 18.38
CA THR A 189 -7.14 5.94 19.59
C THR A 189 -8.08 5.44 20.69
N VAL A 190 -9.12 6.21 20.99
CA VAL A 190 -10.12 5.84 22.02
C VAL A 190 -10.87 4.54 21.64
N VAL A 191 -11.28 4.42 20.39
CA VAL A 191 -11.97 3.23 19.89
C VAL A 191 -11.08 1.99 20.04
N GLN A 192 -9.80 2.08 19.64
CA GLN A 192 -8.89 0.93 19.68
C GLN A 192 -8.51 0.53 21.11
N VAL A 193 -8.34 1.50 22.01
CA VAL A 193 -8.11 1.20 23.44
C VAL A 193 -9.26 0.38 24.02
N ARG A 194 -10.51 0.73 23.67
CA ARG A 194 -11.72 0.09 24.22
C ARG A 194 -12.14 -1.18 23.50
N ALA A 195 -11.96 -1.26 22.18
CA ALA A 195 -12.53 -2.31 21.34
C ALA A 195 -11.57 -3.48 21.06
N LEU A 196 -10.25 -3.26 21.10
CA LEU A 196 -9.29 -4.33 20.84
C LEU A 196 -8.93 -5.06 22.15
N PRO A 197 -9.11 -6.40 22.23
CA PRO A 197 -8.55 -7.21 23.30
C PRO A 197 -7.02 -7.10 23.36
N ALA A 198 -6.45 -7.31 24.54
CA ALA A 198 -5.01 -7.48 24.65
C ALA A 198 -4.65 -8.89 24.09
N HIS A 199 -3.72 -8.93 23.14
CA HIS A 199 -3.07 -10.18 22.74
C HIS A 199 -1.74 -10.25 23.45
N GLU A 200 -1.54 -11.29 24.23
CA GLU A 200 -0.25 -11.52 24.90
C GLU A 200 0.80 -11.87 23.86
N SER A 201 1.99 -11.32 24.04
CA SER A 201 3.13 -11.60 23.18
C SER A 201 3.93 -12.75 23.78
N GLU A 202 4.10 -13.82 23.03
CA GLU A 202 4.94 -14.95 23.44
C GLU A 202 6.45 -14.62 23.48
N SER A 203 6.84 -13.50 22.89
CA SER A 203 8.26 -13.16 22.61
C SER A 203 8.98 -12.34 23.68
N ALA A 204 8.41 -12.11 24.86
CA ALA A 204 8.91 -11.16 25.86
C ALA A 204 10.35 -11.43 26.41
N ARG A 205 11.03 -12.51 26.03
CA ARG A 205 12.31 -12.95 26.63
C ARG A 205 13.50 -12.98 25.67
N SER A 206 13.33 -12.79 24.38
CA SER A 206 14.44 -12.84 23.43
C SER A 206 15.04 -11.47 23.12
N SER A 207 16.34 -11.45 22.74
CA SER A 207 16.99 -10.23 22.28
C SER A 207 16.47 -9.82 20.89
N ILE A 208 16.22 -8.53 20.67
CA ILE A 208 15.82 -7.97 19.37
C ILE A 208 16.75 -8.46 18.24
N TRP A 209 18.05 -8.47 18.50
CA TRP A 209 19.06 -8.96 17.54
C TRP A 209 18.92 -10.45 17.22
N SER A 210 18.51 -11.26 18.21
CA SER A 210 18.27 -12.70 17.97
C SER A 210 17.01 -12.90 17.12
N GLU A 211 15.97 -12.12 17.35
CA GLU A 211 14.73 -12.13 16.55
C GLU A 211 14.99 -11.73 15.10
N TRP A 212 15.73 -10.65 14.89
CA TRP A 212 16.12 -10.23 13.53
C TRP A 212 17.00 -11.26 12.84
N ARG A 213 17.90 -11.91 13.59
CA ARG A 213 18.74 -13.01 13.04
C ARG A 213 17.87 -14.20 12.62
N VAL A 214 16.84 -14.55 13.40
CA VAL A 214 15.90 -15.63 13.05
C VAL A 214 15.18 -15.31 11.75
N VAL A 215 14.63 -14.10 11.61
CA VAL A 215 13.95 -13.67 10.38
C VAL A 215 14.93 -13.61 9.21
N ALA A 216 16.12 -13.03 9.40
CA ALA A 216 17.16 -12.96 8.36
C ALA A 216 17.76 -14.33 7.99
N ALA A 217 17.70 -15.33 8.87
CA ALA A 217 18.10 -16.70 8.57
C ALA A 217 17.04 -17.49 7.78
N ASN A 218 15.78 -17.00 7.74
CA ASN A 218 14.71 -17.64 7.00
C ASN A 218 14.87 -17.40 5.49
N ARG A 219 15.64 -18.29 4.84
CA ARG A 219 15.97 -18.19 3.42
C ARG A 219 14.74 -18.21 2.51
N ALA A 220 13.72 -18.99 2.85
CA ALA A 220 12.50 -19.08 2.06
C ALA A 220 11.76 -17.73 2.09
N PHE A 221 11.63 -17.12 3.26
CA PHE A 221 11.05 -15.80 3.45
C PHE A 221 11.85 -14.71 2.72
N LEU A 222 13.19 -14.69 2.85
CA LEU A 222 14.02 -13.68 2.17
C LEU A 222 13.92 -13.78 0.64
N LEU A 223 13.99 -15.00 0.08
CA LEU A 223 13.83 -15.20 -1.36
C LEU A 223 12.44 -14.77 -1.83
N PHE A 224 11.41 -15.08 -1.07
CA PHE A 224 10.05 -14.59 -1.34
C PHE A 224 10.00 -13.07 -1.33
N ALA A 225 10.50 -12.41 -0.27
CA ALA A 225 10.51 -10.96 -0.14
C ALA A 225 11.27 -10.26 -1.30
N LEU A 226 12.44 -10.82 -1.70
CA LEU A 226 13.22 -10.27 -2.81
C LEU A 226 12.47 -10.37 -4.15
N VAL A 227 11.84 -11.51 -4.43
CA VAL A 227 11.07 -11.68 -5.67
C VAL A 227 9.85 -10.75 -5.66
N MET A 228 9.21 -10.56 -4.49
CA MET A 228 8.05 -9.69 -4.34
C MET A 228 8.37 -8.19 -4.43
N ILE A 229 9.64 -7.77 -4.40
CA ILE A 229 10.02 -6.37 -4.70
C ILE A 229 9.38 -5.91 -6.01
N GLY A 230 9.39 -6.76 -7.04
CA GLY A 230 8.83 -6.43 -8.35
C GLY A 230 7.34 -6.10 -8.29
N SER A 231 6.54 -6.76 -7.48
CA SER A 231 5.11 -6.45 -7.34
C SER A 231 4.89 -5.00 -6.88
N TYR A 232 5.68 -4.55 -5.92
CA TYR A 232 5.64 -3.18 -5.41
C TYR A 232 6.19 -2.18 -6.42
N VAL A 233 7.33 -2.47 -7.05
CA VAL A 233 7.88 -1.61 -8.10
C VAL A 233 6.84 -1.39 -9.20
N LEU A 234 6.19 -2.45 -9.68
CA LEU A 234 5.17 -2.35 -10.74
C LEU A 234 3.91 -1.62 -10.27
N SER A 235 3.41 -1.92 -9.06
CA SER A 235 2.23 -1.24 -8.50
C SER A 235 2.46 0.26 -8.32
N PHE A 236 3.66 0.65 -7.88
CA PHE A 236 4.01 2.06 -7.66
C PHE A 236 4.14 2.87 -8.94
N GLN A 237 4.19 2.23 -10.12
CA GLN A 237 4.14 2.95 -11.38
C GLN A 237 2.82 3.67 -11.62
N THR A 238 1.76 3.30 -10.92
CA THR A 238 0.51 4.08 -10.86
C THR A 238 0.74 5.50 -10.32
N TYR A 239 1.76 5.70 -9.50
CA TYR A 239 2.12 7.00 -8.92
C TYR A 239 3.29 7.71 -9.63
N LEU A 240 4.04 7.02 -10.49
CA LEU A 240 5.21 7.57 -11.17
C LEU A 240 5.05 7.53 -12.69
N ALA A 241 5.20 6.36 -13.32
CA ALA A 241 5.28 6.24 -14.78
C ALA A 241 3.99 6.63 -15.49
N LEU A 242 2.82 6.15 -15.00
CA LEU A 242 1.54 6.46 -15.63
C LEU A 242 1.21 7.96 -15.56
N PRO A 243 1.34 8.67 -14.41
CA PRO A 243 1.14 10.12 -14.36
C PRO A 243 2.16 10.92 -15.18
N MET A 244 3.44 10.50 -15.22
CA MET A 244 4.45 11.16 -16.04
C MET A 244 4.10 11.09 -17.53
N GLU A 245 3.65 9.94 -18.00
CA GLU A 245 3.25 9.75 -19.39
C GLU A 245 1.93 10.46 -19.68
N ALA A 246 0.94 10.42 -18.75
CA ALA A 246 -0.31 11.15 -18.92
C ALA A 246 -0.08 12.64 -19.15
N ARG A 247 0.83 13.27 -18.39
CA ARG A 247 1.22 14.67 -18.60
C ARG A 247 1.91 14.89 -19.93
N ARG A 248 2.73 13.95 -20.38
CA ARG A 248 3.45 14.04 -21.66
C ARG A 248 2.52 14.04 -22.87
N ILE A 249 1.49 13.18 -22.84
CA ILE A 249 0.60 12.98 -24.00
C ILE A 249 -0.55 13.99 -24.05
N THR A 250 -0.85 14.67 -22.95
CA THR A 250 -1.92 15.67 -22.88
C THR A 250 -1.36 17.07 -23.08
N GLY A 251 -2.00 17.86 -23.91
CA GLY A 251 -1.55 19.23 -24.22
C GLY A 251 -1.89 20.27 -23.16
N SER A 252 -2.59 19.89 -22.05
CA SER A 252 -3.00 20.80 -21.00
C SER A 252 -2.97 20.13 -19.61
N GLU A 253 -2.71 20.91 -18.57
CA GLU A 253 -2.74 20.45 -17.18
C GLU A 253 -4.13 19.91 -16.77
N THR A 254 -5.20 20.49 -17.26
CA THR A 254 -6.57 20.02 -16.98
C THR A 254 -6.80 18.63 -17.53
N SER A 255 -6.40 18.37 -18.80
CA SER A 255 -6.54 17.06 -19.42
C SER A 255 -5.64 16.01 -18.74
N ALA A 256 -4.41 16.40 -18.36
CA ALA A 256 -3.51 15.54 -17.61
C ALA A 256 -4.12 15.14 -16.26
N THR A 257 -4.64 16.11 -15.51
CA THR A 257 -5.29 15.86 -14.21
C THR A 257 -6.51 14.96 -14.35
N ALA A 258 -7.35 15.19 -15.37
CA ALA A 258 -8.50 14.35 -15.65
C ALA A 258 -8.11 12.90 -15.97
N LEU A 259 -7.09 12.71 -16.82
CA LEU A 259 -6.59 11.37 -17.17
C LEU A 259 -6.00 10.67 -15.93
N ILE A 260 -5.17 11.36 -15.13
CA ILE A 260 -4.60 10.84 -13.89
C ILE A 260 -5.72 10.45 -12.92
N ALA A 261 -6.74 11.30 -12.73
CA ALA A 261 -7.90 10.96 -11.90
C ALA A 261 -8.61 9.70 -12.41
N GLY A 262 -8.77 9.55 -13.73
CA GLY A 262 -9.30 8.34 -14.36
C GLY A 262 -8.52 7.08 -14.03
N LEU A 263 -7.17 7.16 -14.02
CA LEU A 263 -6.31 6.03 -13.63
C LEU A 263 -6.62 5.54 -12.19
N PHE A 264 -6.75 6.48 -11.24
CA PHE A 264 -7.05 6.14 -9.84
C PHE A 264 -8.48 5.65 -9.64
N VAL A 265 -9.46 6.23 -10.34
CA VAL A 265 -10.86 5.79 -10.28
C VAL A 265 -11.00 4.36 -10.81
N ILE A 266 -10.37 4.03 -11.94
CA ILE A 266 -10.37 2.67 -12.50
C ILE A 266 -9.68 1.71 -11.52
N SER A 267 -8.49 2.04 -11.03
CA SER A 267 -7.73 1.18 -10.13
C SER A 267 -8.49 0.92 -8.83
N GLY A 268 -8.99 1.96 -8.17
CA GLY A 268 -9.75 1.85 -6.92
C GLY A 268 -11.10 1.16 -7.13
N GLY A 269 -11.82 1.50 -8.19
CA GLY A 269 -13.10 0.91 -8.53
C GLY A 269 -13.00 -0.60 -8.79
N LEU A 270 -12.02 -1.04 -9.58
CA LEU A 270 -11.76 -2.46 -9.84
C LEU A 270 -11.31 -3.20 -8.58
N ALA A 271 -10.46 -2.58 -7.76
CA ALA A 271 -10.04 -3.18 -6.50
C ALA A 271 -11.24 -3.41 -5.57
N ILE A 272 -12.09 -2.41 -5.37
CA ILE A 272 -13.25 -2.51 -4.50
C ILE A 272 -14.27 -3.52 -5.05
N ALA A 273 -14.62 -3.43 -6.32
CA ALA A 273 -15.64 -4.27 -6.94
C ALA A 273 -15.19 -5.73 -7.15
N GLY A 274 -13.90 -5.92 -7.44
CA GLY A 274 -13.33 -7.21 -7.84
C GLY A 274 -12.75 -8.04 -6.70
N GLN A 275 -12.25 -7.41 -5.62
CA GLN A 275 -11.41 -8.06 -4.61
C GLN A 275 -11.92 -9.43 -4.15
N LEU A 276 -13.14 -9.49 -3.62
CA LEU A 276 -13.67 -10.73 -3.03
C LEU A 276 -13.90 -11.83 -4.06
N LYS A 277 -14.45 -11.46 -5.22
CA LYS A 277 -14.78 -12.43 -6.27
C LYS A 277 -13.53 -13.01 -6.92
N ILE A 278 -12.58 -12.13 -7.24
CA ILE A 278 -11.30 -12.50 -7.85
C ILE A 278 -10.51 -13.38 -6.89
N THR A 279 -10.34 -12.97 -5.62
CA THR A 279 -9.62 -13.75 -4.62
C THR A 279 -10.25 -15.13 -4.42
N ALA A 280 -11.58 -15.21 -4.27
CA ALA A 280 -12.27 -16.49 -4.10
C ALA A 280 -12.12 -17.40 -5.33
N TRP A 281 -12.21 -16.83 -6.54
CA TRP A 281 -12.08 -17.58 -7.80
C TRP A 281 -10.66 -18.14 -7.97
N PHE A 282 -9.61 -17.36 -7.64
CA PHE A 282 -8.23 -17.81 -7.68
C PHE A 282 -7.94 -18.88 -6.62
N LYS A 283 -8.38 -18.66 -5.38
CA LYS A 283 -8.23 -19.61 -4.26
C LYS A 283 -8.84 -20.97 -4.59
N ALA A 284 -9.97 -21.00 -5.28
CA ALA A 284 -10.67 -22.24 -5.61
C ALA A 284 -9.98 -23.09 -6.70
N ARG A 285 -9.03 -22.49 -7.46
CA ARG A 285 -8.47 -23.14 -8.67
C ARG A 285 -6.98 -23.41 -8.61
N TRP A 286 -6.22 -22.62 -7.86
CA TRP A 286 -4.75 -22.68 -7.88
C TRP A 286 -4.12 -22.60 -6.51
N SER A 287 -2.89 -23.10 -6.41
CA SER A 287 -2.04 -22.91 -5.23
C SER A 287 -1.73 -21.42 -5.01
N PRO A 288 -1.47 -20.98 -3.77
CA PRO A 288 -1.10 -19.61 -3.47
C PRO A 288 0.09 -19.10 -4.29
N GLY A 289 1.11 -19.92 -4.49
CA GLY A 289 2.27 -19.56 -5.32
C GLY A 289 1.91 -19.37 -6.79
N THR A 290 1.00 -20.21 -7.33
CA THR A 290 0.48 -20.02 -8.68
C THR A 290 -0.38 -18.75 -8.78
N CYS A 291 -1.21 -18.43 -7.77
CA CYS A 291 -1.99 -17.20 -7.71
C CYS A 291 -1.08 -15.96 -7.75
N LEU A 292 -0.01 -15.96 -6.95
CA LEU A 292 0.98 -14.88 -6.95
C LEU A 292 1.65 -14.73 -8.33
N ALA A 293 2.09 -15.83 -8.93
CA ALA A 293 2.71 -15.80 -10.25
C ALA A 293 1.76 -15.28 -11.34
N LEU A 294 0.49 -15.70 -11.34
CA LEU A 294 -0.52 -15.19 -12.26
C LEU A 294 -0.81 -13.71 -12.03
N GLY A 295 -0.90 -13.26 -10.78
CA GLY A 295 -1.04 -11.84 -10.46
C GLY A 295 0.12 -11.01 -11.02
N MET A 296 1.36 -11.52 -10.91
CA MET A 296 2.53 -10.87 -11.51
C MET A 296 2.47 -10.84 -13.05
N VAL A 297 1.91 -11.87 -13.68
CA VAL A 297 1.66 -11.86 -15.15
C VAL A 297 0.68 -10.76 -15.54
N PHE A 298 -0.42 -10.56 -14.78
CA PHE A 298 -1.34 -9.43 -15.01
C PHE A 298 -0.63 -8.09 -14.85
N MET A 299 0.23 -7.94 -13.83
CA MET A 299 1.00 -6.72 -13.63
C MET A 299 2.02 -6.48 -14.74
N ALA A 300 2.67 -7.53 -15.26
CA ALA A 300 3.56 -7.43 -16.43
C ALA A 300 2.79 -7.05 -17.69
N ALA A 301 1.64 -7.68 -17.94
CA ALA A 301 0.78 -7.39 -19.09
C ALA A 301 0.24 -5.94 -19.08
N ALA A 302 0.13 -5.33 -17.90
CA ALA A 302 -0.28 -3.93 -17.78
C ALA A 302 0.62 -2.98 -18.59
N PHE A 303 1.91 -3.27 -18.70
CA PHE A 303 2.87 -2.43 -19.42
C PHE A 303 2.97 -2.75 -20.92
N VAL A 304 2.33 -3.82 -21.37
CA VAL A 304 2.22 -4.12 -22.82
C VAL A 304 1.29 -3.12 -23.51
N ALA A 305 0.21 -2.70 -22.84
CA ALA A 305 -0.72 -1.72 -23.42
C ALA A 305 -0.04 -0.39 -23.78
N PRO A 306 0.64 0.34 -22.87
CA PRO A 306 1.36 1.54 -23.24
C PRO A 306 2.57 1.28 -24.18
N LEU A 307 3.18 0.10 -24.11
CA LEU A 307 4.25 -0.32 -25.02
C LEU A 307 3.76 -0.33 -26.48
N THR A 308 2.61 -0.92 -26.76
CA THR A 308 2.06 -1.06 -28.11
C THR A 308 1.59 0.26 -28.72
N VAL A 309 1.25 1.23 -27.89
CA VAL A 309 0.74 2.55 -28.31
C VAL A 309 1.74 3.70 -28.08
N ALA A 310 2.98 3.38 -27.72
CA ALA A 310 4.01 4.39 -27.35
C ALA A 310 4.28 5.44 -28.44
N ARG A 311 4.06 5.10 -29.71
CA ARG A 311 4.18 6.00 -30.88
C ARG A 311 2.82 6.41 -31.47
N ALA A 312 1.73 5.99 -30.87
CA ALA A 312 0.39 6.35 -31.32
C ALA A 312 0.01 7.76 -30.87
N GLY A 313 -1.08 8.28 -31.41
CA GLY A 313 -1.60 9.59 -31.04
C GLY A 313 -2.08 9.63 -29.57
N PRO A 314 -2.28 10.85 -29.03
CA PRO A 314 -2.61 11.07 -27.60
C PRO A 314 -3.82 10.27 -27.09
N ALA A 315 -4.86 10.11 -27.92
CA ALA A 315 -6.05 9.35 -27.54
C ALA A 315 -5.76 7.86 -27.34
N ALA A 316 -5.02 7.23 -28.25
CA ALA A 316 -4.62 5.83 -28.14
C ALA A 316 -3.66 5.62 -26.95
N ALA A 317 -2.69 6.52 -26.77
CA ALA A 317 -1.79 6.49 -25.64
C ALA A 317 -2.56 6.62 -24.30
N GLY A 318 -3.51 7.53 -24.20
CA GLY A 318 -4.39 7.69 -23.03
C GLY A 318 -5.20 6.42 -22.74
N ALA A 319 -5.79 5.80 -23.77
CA ALA A 319 -6.49 4.51 -23.63
C ALA A 319 -5.53 3.41 -23.15
N GLY A 320 -4.31 3.34 -23.67
CA GLY A 320 -3.27 2.42 -23.21
C GLY A 320 -2.94 2.57 -21.71
N LEU A 321 -2.86 3.81 -21.22
CA LEU A 321 -2.65 4.08 -19.79
C LEU A 321 -3.83 3.63 -18.93
N LEU A 322 -5.08 3.83 -19.37
CA LEU A 322 -6.27 3.36 -18.66
C LEU A 322 -6.33 1.82 -18.60
N VAL A 323 -5.99 1.14 -19.70
CA VAL A 323 -5.87 -0.33 -19.72
C VAL A 323 -4.76 -0.79 -18.80
N SER A 324 -3.61 -0.11 -18.80
CA SER A 324 -2.49 -0.38 -17.88
C SER A 324 -2.95 -0.29 -16.41
N ALA A 325 -3.63 0.79 -16.04
CA ALA A 325 -4.16 0.97 -14.69
C ALA A 325 -5.15 -0.13 -14.29
N ALA A 326 -6.02 -0.55 -15.20
CA ALA A 326 -6.97 -1.64 -14.97
C ALA A 326 -6.26 -2.98 -14.72
N LEU A 327 -5.28 -3.33 -15.57
CA LEU A 327 -4.52 -4.58 -15.43
C LEU A 327 -3.64 -4.59 -14.17
N LEU A 328 -3.01 -3.45 -13.82
CA LEU A 328 -2.28 -3.30 -12.56
C LEU A 328 -3.20 -3.50 -11.35
N ALA A 329 -4.41 -2.92 -11.39
CA ALA A 329 -5.39 -3.10 -10.32
C ALA A 329 -5.80 -4.56 -10.17
N ILE A 330 -6.10 -5.26 -11.27
CA ILE A 330 -6.42 -6.70 -11.25
C ILE A 330 -5.24 -7.50 -10.67
N GLY A 331 -4.03 -7.25 -11.15
CA GLY A 331 -2.82 -7.90 -10.62
C GLY A 331 -2.65 -7.69 -9.12
N THR A 332 -2.81 -6.46 -8.64
CA THR A 332 -2.72 -6.12 -7.20
C THR A 332 -3.82 -6.80 -6.37
N VAL A 333 -5.06 -6.83 -6.89
CA VAL A 333 -6.20 -7.52 -6.26
C VAL A 333 -5.93 -9.02 -6.08
N VAL A 334 -5.27 -9.64 -7.06
CA VAL A 334 -4.85 -11.05 -6.96
C VAL A 334 -3.69 -11.18 -5.98
N VAL A 335 -2.62 -10.40 -6.13
CA VAL A 335 -1.38 -10.55 -5.37
C VAL A 335 -1.58 -10.30 -3.88
N PHE A 336 -2.20 -9.18 -3.49
CA PHE A 336 -2.22 -8.69 -2.12
C PHE A 336 -2.65 -9.71 -1.05
N PRO A 337 -3.81 -10.42 -1.17
CA PRO A 337 -4.22 -11.34 -0.11
C PRO A 337 -3.32 -12.55 0.02
N PHE A 338 -2.85 -13.11 -1.11
CA PHE A 338 -1.96 -14.27 -1.13
C PHE A 338 -0.55 -13.91 -0.64
N GLU A 339 -0.08 -12.72 -0.93
CA GLU A 339 1.17 -12.16 -0.43
C GLU A 339 1.16 -12.08 1.10
N MET A 340 0.12 -11.44 1.67
CA MET A 340 -0.03 -11.29 3.11
C MET A 340 -0.15 -12.66 3.81
N ASP A 341 -0.93 -13.59 3.26
CA ASP A 341 -1.05 -14.95 3.76
C ASP A 341 0.27 -15.73 3.69
N THR A 342 1.05 -15.53 2.61
CA THR A 342 2.34 -16.22 2.43
C THR A 342 3.37 -15.73 3.44
N VAL A 343 3.40 -14.43 3.78
CA VAL A 343 4.28 -13.90 4.84
C VAL A 343 3.98 -14.60 6.19
N VAL A 344 2.69 -14.73 6.54
CA VAL A 344 2.31 -15.43 7.79
C VAL A 344 2.74 -16.90 7.76
N ARG A 345 2.47 -17.61 6.66
CA ARG A 345 2.89 -19.03 6.54
C ARG A 345 4.39 -19.20 6.63
N LEU A 346 5.18 -18.35 5.99
CA LEU A 346 6.63 -18.41 6.03
C LEU A 346 7.22 -18.01 7.39
N SER A 347 6.48 -17.26 8.21
CA SER A 347 6.86 -16.95 9.59
C SER A 347 6.67 -18.15 10.54
N GLY A 348 5.90 -19.18 10.13
CA GLY A 348 5.51 -20.28 11.01
C GLY A 348 4.68 -19.81 12.20
N ASP A 349 3.86 -18.78 12.00
CA ASP A 349 3.05 -18.08 13.01
C ASP A 349 3.86 -17.50 14.19
N ARG A 350 5.20 -17.36 14.02
CA ARG A 350 6.11 -16.76 15.02
C ARG A 350 6.70 -15.47 14.48
N LEU A 351 6.81 -14.44 15.35
CA LEU A 351 7.35 -13.12 15.00
C LEU A 351 6.68 -12.53 13.74
N VAL A 352 5.36 -12.69 13.63
CA VAL A 352 4.61 -12.34 12.42
C VAL A 352 4.74 -10.86 12.11
N ALA A 353 4.64 -9.99 13.12
CA ALA A 353 4.77 -8.55 12.90
C ALA A 353 6.21 -8.16 12.52
N THR A 354 7.23 -8.84 13.07
CA THR A 354 8.63 -8.65 12.67
C THR A 354 8.84 -9.10 11.22
N HIS A 355 8.26 -10.24 10.80
CA HIS A 355 8.32 -10.68 9.40
C HIS A 355 7.63 -9.66 8.47
N TYR A 356 6.46 -9.13 8.81
CA TYR A 356 5.82 -8.06 8.05
C TYR A 356 6.67 -6.78 8.01
N GLY A 357 7.30 -6.42 9.14
CA GLY A 357 8.19 -5.27 9.22
C GLY A 357 9.40 -5.45 8.30
N PHE A 358 10.07 -6.60 8.38
CA PHE A 358 11.23 -6.93 7.54
C PHE A 358 10.87 -6.95 6.06
N TYR A 359 9.74 -7.59 5.72
CA TYR A 359 9.19 -7.60 4.38
C TYR A 359 8.97 -6.19 3.82
N ASN A 360 8.26 -5.33 4.56
CA ASN A 360 7.98 -3.97 4.11
C ASN A 360 9.26 -3.12 3.99
N THR A 361 10.26 -3.34 4.84
CA THR A 361 11.56 -2.66 4.73
C THR A 361 12.29 -3.07 3.45
N ILE A 362 12.34 -4.37 3.13
CA ILE A 362 12.93 -4.87 1.89
C ILE A 362 12.22 -4.28 0.66
N VAL A 363 10.89 -4.38 0.62
CA VAL A 363 10.14 -3.85 -0.53
C VAL A 363 10.20 -2.33 -0.60
N GLY A 364 10.29 -1.64 0.53
CA GLY A 364 10.49 -0.18 0.58
C GLY A 364 11.80 0.28 -0.06
N VAL A 365 12.89 -0.43 0.22
CA VAL A 365 14.17 -0.22 -0.49
C VAL A 365 14.00 -0.54 -1.98
N GLY A 366 13.31 -1.64 -2.30
CA GLY A 366 13.01 -2.01 -3.67
C GLY A 366 12.22 -0.97 -4.44
N ILE A 367 11.20 -0.35 -3.82
CA ILE A 367 10.43 0.76 -4.41
C ILE A 367 11.33 1.96 -4.72
N LEU A 368 12.20 2.34 -3.79
CA LEU A 368 13.13 3.45 -3.99
C LEU A 368 14.03 3.21 -5.20
N LEU A 369 14.69 2.04 -5.23
CA LEU A 369 15.58 1.67 -6.33
C LEU A 369 14.82 1.50 -7.65
N GLY A 370 13.64 0.90 -7.61
CA GLY A 370 12.77 0.72 -8.76
C GLY A 370 12.28 2.04 -9.36
N ASN A 371 11.93 3.02 -8.53
CA ASN A 371 11.52 4.34 -8.99
C ASN A 371 12.69 5.12 -9.59
N LEU A 372 13.90 5.05 -8.98
CA LEU A 372 15.11 5.64 -9.54
C LEU A 372 15.44 5.02 -10.90
N PHE A 373 15.41 3.68 -10.99
CA PHE A 373 15.61 2.95 -12.25
C PHE A 373 14.60 3.38 -13.30
N THR A 374 13.32 3.37 -12.98
CA THR A 374 12.24 3.74 -13.90
C THR A 374 12.41 5.17 -14.40
N GLY A 375 12.64 6.15 -13.51
CA GLY A 375 12.87 7.54 -13.88
C GLY A 375 14.07 7.69 -14.82
N THR A 376 15.18 7.04 -14.49
CA THR A 376 16.39 7.06 -15.32
C THR A 376 16.15 6.46 -16.71
N VAL A 377 15.46 5.32 -16.77
CA VAL A 377 15.13 4.65 -18.05
C VAL A 377 14.20 5.53 -18.88
N PHE A 378 13.22 6.21 -18.28
CA PHE A 378 12.37 7.19 -18.99
C PHE A 378 13.18 8.33 -19.58
N ASP A 379 14.13 8.91 -18.84
CA ASP A 379 14.96 10.01 -19.31
C ASP A 379 15.91 9.59 -20.43
N LEU A 380 16.57 8.45 -20.30
CA LEU A 380 17.45 7.90 -21.34
C LEU A 380 16.68 7.54 -22.60
N ALA A 381 15.53 6.88 -22.45
CA ALA A 381 14.67 6.49 -23.58
C ALA A 381 14.17 7.71 -24.35
N ARG A 382 13.79 8.80 -23.66
CA ARG A 382 13.40 10.05 -24.30
C ARG A 382 14.54 10.66 -25.11
N ARG A 383 15.74 10.72 -24.54
CA ARG A 383 16.93 11.26 -25.22
C ARG A 383 17.32 10.43 -26.45
N ALA A 384 17.14 9.13 -26.37
CA ALA A 384 17.44 8.19 -27.46
C ALA A 384 16.33 8.08 -28.53
N GLY A 385 15.13 8.65 -28.28
CA GLY A 385 13.98 8.51 -29.18
C GLY A 385 13.28 7.15 -29.15
N TRP A 386 13.43 6.41 -28.05
CA TRP A 386 12.88 5.06 -27.85
C TRP A 386 11.83 5.02 -26.72
N PRO A 387 10.62 5.58 -26.92
CA PRO A 387 9.62 5.70 -25.87
C PRO A 387 9.07 4.35 -25.37
N GLU A 388 9.35 3.25 -26.08
CA GLU A 388 8.93 1.90 -25.73
C GLU A 388 9.76 1.28 -24.61
N ILE A 389 11.03 1.65 -24.47
CA ILE A 389 12.01 0.99 -23.58
C ILE A 389 11.53 0.94 -22.10
N PRO A 390 11.00 2.02 -21.50
CA PRO A 390 10.55 1.98 -20.11
C PRO A 390 9.44 0.95 -19.87
N TRP A 391 8.50 0.86 -20.81
CA TRP A 391 7.38 -0.06 -20.73
C TRP A 391 7.83 -1.52 -20.88
N LEU A 392 8.75 -1.76 -21.82
CA LEU A 392 9.36 -3.07 -22.01
C LEU A 392 10.13 -3.50 -20.75
N ALA A 393 10.93 -2.61 -20.16
CA ALA A 393 11.70 -2.90 -18.95
C ALA A 393 10.78 -3.30 -17.77
N LEU A 394 9.66 -2.60 -17.58
CA LEU A 394 8.68 -2.91 -16.55
C LEU A 394 7.96 -4.24 -16.83
N ALA A 395 7.56 -4.50 -18.07
CA ALA A 395 6.96 -5.77 -18.46
C ALA A 395 7.90 -6.96 -18.21
N VAL A 396 9.17 -6.82 -18.61
CA VAL A 396 10.22 -7.84 -18.40
C VAL A 396 10.44 -8.08 -16.90
N LEU A 397 10.50 -7.03 -16.07
CA LEU A 397 10.61 -7.15 -14.62
C LEU A 397 9.47 -8.01 -14.05
N GLY A 398 8.22 -7.74 -14.48
CA GLY A 398 7.06 -8.51 -14.03
C GLY A 398 7.12 -9.98 -14.43
N VAL A 399 7.58 -10.28 -15.65
CA VAL A 399 7.77 -11.67 -16.13
C VAL A 399 8.85 -12.38 -15.30
N PHE A 400 9.98 -11.73 -15.02
CA PHE A 400 11.04 -12.30 -14.17
C PHE A 400 10.52 -12.63 -12.76
N CYS A 401 9.74 -11.75 -12.16
CA CYS A 401 9.15 -11.99 -10.84
C CYS A 401 8.13 -13.13 -10.88
N ALA A 402 7.29 -13.20 -11.91
CA ALA A 402 6.35 -14.31 -12.10
C ALA A 402 7.08 -15.67 -12.23
N TRP A 403 8.18 -15.68 -12.98
CA TRP A 403 9.02 -16.87 -13.13
C TRP A 403 9.71 -17.25 -11.82
N GLY A 404 10.27 -16.30 -11.09
CA GLY A 404 10.84 -16.49 -9.76
C GLY A 404 9.84 -17.10 -8.76
N LEU A 405 8.60 -16.57 -8.71
CA LEU A 405 7.53 -17.12 -7.86
C LEU A 405 7.16 -18.55 -8.26
N ARG A 406 7.08 -18.85 -9.56
CA ARG A 406 6.88 -20.24 -10.03
C ARG A 406 8.00 -21.17 -9.62
N GLY A 407 9.25 -20.71 -9.67
CA GLY A 407 10.40 -21.45 -9.19
C GLY A 407 10.32 -21.78 -7.69
N LEU A 408 9.92 -20.79 -6.87
CA LEU A 408 9.73 -20.95 -5.43
C LEU A 408 8.55 -21.91 -5.12
N ASP A 409 7.46 -21.83 -5.85
CA ASP A 409 6.29 -22.71 -5.67
C ASP A 409 6.64 -24.15 -6.02
N ARG A 410 7.30 -24.40 -7.16
CA ARG A 410 7.74 -25.74 -7.59
C ARG A 410 8.75 -26.38 -6.64
N SER A 411 9.64 -25.58 -6.05
CA SER A 411 10.61 -26.04 -5.06
C SER A 411 10.01 -26.24 -3.67
N ARG A 412 8.68 -26.12 -3.51
CA ARG A 412 7.92 -26.19 -2.25
C ARG A 412 8.41 -25.23 -1.16
N ARG A 413 9.16 -24.18 -1.52
CA ARG A 413 9.67 -23.18 -0.57
C ARG A 413 8.62 -22.19 -0.09
N LEU A 414 7.44 -22.15 -0.70
CA LEU A 414 6.29 -21.35 -0.28
C LEU A 414 5.32 -22.14 0.63
N VAL A 415 5.61 -23.41 0.89
CA VAL A 415 4.86 -24.24 1.85
C VAL A 415 5.70 -24.28 3.13
N SER A 416 5.09 -23.98 4.29
CA SER A 416 5.75 -24.11 5.59
C SER A 416 6.24 -25.55 5.79
N VAL A 417 7.47 -25.67 6.27
CA VAL A 417 7.99 -26.93 6.82
C VAL A 417 7.32 -27.23 8.15
#